data_2a8d1f14ccf6556184e7497862f65b0f
#
_entry.id   2a8d1f14ccf6556184e7497862f65b0f
#
_cell.length_a   1.000
_cell.length_b   1.000
_cell.length_c   1.000
_cell.angle_alpha   90.00
_cell.angle_beta   90.00
_cell.angle_gamma   90.00
#
_symmetry.space_group_name_H-M   'P 1'
#
loop_
_entity.id
_entity.type
_entity.pdbx_description
1 polymer ?
#
loop_
_entity_poly.entity_id
_entity_poly.type
_entity_poly.pdbx_seq_one_letter_code
_entity_poly.pdbx_strand_id
1 'polypeptide(L)'
;MAGLYIHIPFCTQKCIYCDFMSGTNLSLRQDFVASLIAEMDLYLDFFASDPMRTIYFGGGTPSLLSVDELQRIYDAIAQRWDISAVEEFTVECNPDDLTEEYLLQLRSLPINRLSIGVQSFCDDELQWLNRRHTSQEAFDVVLRAQKAGFENITIDLMFALPVQTLESLNYSIDKALELGVQHISAYSLMFEPDSKITKLMELNRLQPLDEDVAADMFELLSARLTSAGYEQYEISNYAKQGFHSRHNSGYWHGMRYLGLGPSAHSFDGEKRWYNIAHTIKYNNLLTSDKLNFKSEEVLTPDERFNELVFTALRTKIGVDLQDLRIRFGEFRYNQLLRQAKKYIDAGNMHILNGRLSLTHKGIYISDSIISDFMIVD
;
A
#
# COMPACT_ATOMS: atom_id res chain seq x y z
N MET A 1 6.83 0.31 -18.40
CA MET A 1 7.07 -0.42 -17.11
C MET A 1 5.71 -0.77 -16.53
N ALA A 2 5.47 -2.01 -16.13
CA ALA A 2 4.18 -2.44 -15.58
C ALA A 2 4.34 -3.31 -14.32
N GLY A 3 3.28 -3.33 -13.48
CA GLY A 3 3.24 -4.13 -12.25
C GLY A 3 2.11 -5.15 -12.26
N LEU A 4 2.31 -6.25 -11.55
CA LEU A 4 1.27 -7.25 -11.26
C LEU A 4 0.93 -7.19 -9.77
N TYR A 5 -0.33 -6.97 -9.44
CA TYR A 5 -0.89 -7.04 -8.09
C TYR A 5 -1.80 -8.25 -7.96
N ILE A 6 -1.62 -9.04 -6.91
CA ILE A 6 -2.50 -10.15 -6.59
C ILE A 6 -3.18 -9.87 -5.25
N HIS A 7 -4.49 -9.73 -5.26
CA HIS A 7 -5.27 -9.55 -4.05
C HIS A 7 -5.66 -10.89 -3.42
N ILE A 8 -5.10 -11.19 -2.25
CA ILE A 8 -5.40 -12.38 -1.47
C ILE A 8 -6.49 -12.05 -0.45
N PRO A 9 -7.73 -12.54 -0.63
CA PRO A 9 -8.87 -12.06 0.16
C PRO A 9 -9.08 -12.82 1.48
N PHE A 10 -8.02 -13.23 2.15
CA PHE A 10 -8.12 -14.04 3.37
C PHE A 10 -7.45 -13.39 4.56
N CYS A 11 -8.15 -13.43 5.71
CA CYS A 11 -7.60 -13.12 7.03
C CYS A 11 -8.10 -14.16 8.01
N THR A 12 -7.33 -14.50 9.04
CA THR A 12 -7.83 -15.33 10.13
C THR A 12 -8.76 -14.54 11.04
N GLN A 13 -8.53 -13.23 11.15
CA GLN A 13 -9.30 -12.31 11.98
C GLN A 13 -9.23 -10.91 11.34
N LYS A 14 -10.33 -10.14 11.43
CA LYS A 14 -10.37 -8.78 10.88
C LYS A 14 -9.95 -7.77 11.96
N CYS A 15 -8.94 -6.96 11.65
CA CYS A 15 -8.52 -5.83 12.48
C CYS A 15 -9.62 -4.77 12.55
N ILE A 16 -9.68 -3.99 13.64
CA ILE A 16 -10.79 -3.03 13.85
C ILE A 16 -10.77 -1.86 12.86
N TYR A 17 -9.59 -1.51 12.34
CA TYR A 17 -9.35 -0.38 11.45
C TYR A 17 -9.44 -0.75 9.96
N CYS A 18 -9.34 -2.05 9.63
CA CYS A 18 -9.13 -2.50 8.26
C CYS A 18 -10.45 -2.49 7.46
N ASP A 19 -10.43 -1.84 6.32
CA ASP A 19 -11.50 -1.79 5.31
C ASP A 19 -11.23 -2.69 4.11
N PHE A 20 -9.98 -3.20 3.96
CA PHE A 20 -9.63 -4.07 2.84
C PHE A 20 -10.59 -5.26 2.72
N MET A 21 -10.93 -5.56 1.44
CA MET A 21 -11.76 -6.72 1.13
C MET A 21 -11.07 -8.00 1.57
N SER A 22 -11.60 -8.62 2.61
CA SER A 22 -11.10 -9.88 3.14
C SER A 22 -12.20 -10.66 3.84
N GLY A 23 -12.03 -11.96 3.93
CA GLY A 23 -12.94 -12.88 4.61
C GLY A 23 -12.17 -13.90 5.45
N THR A 24 -12.85 -14.47 6.46
CA THR A 24 -12.25 -15.45 7.38
C THR A 24 -12.49 -16.90 6.98
N ASN A 25 -13.20 -17.15 5.87
CA ASN A 25 -13.45 -18.50 5.39
C ASN A 25 -12.26 -19.03 4.56
N LEU A 26 -11.31 -19.67 5.22
CA LEU A 26 -10.11 -20.21 4.60
C LEU A 26 -10.38 -21.48 3.74
N SER A 27 -11.57 -22.10 3.83
CA SER A 27 -11.89 -23.25 2.97
C SER A 27 -12.02 -22.90 1.49
N LEU A 28 -12.17 -21.61 1.17
CA LEU A 28 -12.26 -21.10 -0.19
C LEU A 28 -10.92 -20.96 -0.91
N ARG A 29 -9.76 -21.21 -0.25
CA ARG A 29 -8.43 -20.95 -0.81
C ARG A 29 -8.15 -21.71 -2.10
N GLN A 30 -8.50 -23.00 -2.15
CA GLN A 30 -8.24 -23.84 -3.34
C GLN A 30 -9.04 -23.35 -4.56
N ASP A 31 -10.33 -23.04 -4.35
CA ASP A 31 -11.20 -22.51 -5.42
C ASP A 31 -10.73 -21.11 -5.85
N PHE A 32 -10.29 -20.30 -4.90
CA PHE A 32 -9.71 -18.98 -5.17
C PHE A 32 -8.45 -19.08 -6.04
N VAL A 33 -7.49 -19.94 -5.69
CA VAL A 33 -6.25 -20.12 -6.48
C VAL A 33 -6.59 -20.60 -7.90
N ALA A 34 -7.54 -21.51 -8.05
CA ALA A 34 -7.99 -21.97 -9.37
C ALA A 34 -8.63 -20.82 -10.18
N SER A 35 -9.50 -20.03 -9.55
CA SER A 35 -10.17 -18.89 -10.19
C SER A 35 -9.17 -17.78 -10.55
N LEU A 36 -8.19 -17.50 -9.69
CA LEU A 36 -7.12 -16.54 -9.95
C LEU A 36 -6.29 -16.93 -11.18
N ILE A 37 -5.95 -18.22 -11.30
CA ILE A 37 -5.24 -18.74 -12.47
C ILE A 37 -6.08 -18.63 -13.73
N ALA A 38 -7.39 -18.90 -13.65
CA ALA A 38 -8.30 -18.73 -14.78
C ALA A 38 -8.45 -17.25 -15.20
N GLU A 39 -8.42 -16.32 -14.23
CA GLU A 39 -8.44 -14.89 -14.53
C GLU A 39 -7.20 -14.45 -15.33
N MET A 40 -6.01 -14.99 -15.04
CA MET A 40 -4.78 -14.68 -15.77
C MET A 40 -4.90 -14.93 -17.28
N ASP A 41 -5.66 -15.96 -17.68
CA ASP A 41 -5.88 -16.32 -19.09
C ASP A 41 -6.64 -15.23 -19.88
N LEU A 42 -7.31 -14.31 -19.20
CA LEU A 42 -8.03 -13.20 -19.81
C LEU A 42 -7.12 -12.00 -20.17
N TYR A 43 -5.87 -12.00 -19.70
CA TYR A 43 -4.96 -10.85 -19.79
C TYR A 43 -3.58 -11.21 -20.35
N LEU A 44 -3.48 -12.23 -21.20
CA LEU A 44 -2.19 -12.74 -21.73
C LEU A 44 -1.36 -11.66 -22.42
N ASP A 45 -2.01 -10.71 -23.11
CA ASP A 45 -1.33 -9.64 -23.85
C ASP A 45 -1.04 -8.37 -23.02
N PHE A 46 -1.45 -8.33 -21.73
CA PHE A 46 -1.34 -7.10 -20.93
C PHE A 46 0.10 -6.58 -20.84
N PHE A 47 1.07 -7.47 -20.68
CA PHE A 47 2.49 -7.13 -20.54
C PHE A 47 3.26 -7.15 -21.87
N ALA A 48 2.61 -7.33 -23.03
CA ALA A 48 3.30 -7.43 -24.32
C ALA A 48 4.04 -6.15 -24.74
N SER A 49 3.50 -4.97 -24.38
CA SER A 49 4.10 -3.67 -24.70
C SER A 49 5.01 -3.12 -23.61
N ASP A 50 4.79 -3.51 -22.36
CA ASP A 50 5.52 -3.03 -21.19
C ASP A 50 5.96 -4.21 -20.33
N PRO A 51 7.27 -4.43 -20.11
CA PRO A 51 7.74 -5.55 -19.32
C PRO A 51 7.26 -5.45 -17.86
N MET A 52 6.91 -6.59 -17.28
CA MET A 52 6.57 -6.71 -15.86
C MET A 52 7.82 -6.44 -15.01
N ARG A 53 7.78 -5.41 -14.17
CA ARG A 53 8.87 -5.03 -13.28
C ARG A 53 8.65 -5.42 -11.83
N THR A 54 7.38 -5.54 -11.44
CA THR A 54 7.04 -5.84 -10.05
C THR A 54 5.90 -6.86 -9.97
N ILE A 55 6.00 -7.75 -8.98
CA ILE A 55 4.94 -8.65 -8.54
C ILE A 55 4.67 -8.34 -7.07
N TYR A 56 3.41 -8.15 -6.72
CA TYR A 56 3.01 -7.80 -5.35
C TYR A 56 1.81 -8.65 -4.93
N PHE A 57 1.99 -9.45 -3.89
CA PHE A 57 0.91 -10.19 -3.24
C PHE A 57 0.49 -9.45 -1.99
N GLY A 58 -0.73 -8.94 -1.99
CA GLY A 58 -1.27 -8.11 -0.90
C GLY A 58 -2.75 -8.36 -0.65
N GLY A 59 -3.37 -7.46 0.10
CA GLY A 59 -4.81 -7.41 0.35
C GLY A 59 -5.22 -7.80 1.75
N GLY A 60 -5.69 -9.02 1.98
CA GLY A 60 -5.96 -9.54 3.32
C GLY A 60 -4.67 -9.96 4.01
N THR A 61 -4.29 -11.21 3.86
CA THR A 61 -3.07 -11.77 4.46
C THR A 61 -2.49 -12.84 3.53
N PRO A 62 -1.60 -12.49 2.60
CA PRO A 62 -1.00 -13.45 1.67
C PRO A 62 -0.23 -14.58 2.36
N SER A 63 0.37 -14.33 3.52
CA SER A 63 1.08 -15.34 4.32
C SER A 63 0.19 -16.46 4.87
N LEU A 64 -1.13 -16.37 4.73
CA LEU A 64 -2.05 -17.48 5.02
C LEU A 64 -2.11 -18.54 3.92
N LEU A 65 -1.64 -18.24 2.73
CA LEU A 65 -1.47 -19.25 1.70
C LEU A 65 -0.26 -20.13 2.04
N SER A 66 -0.41 -21.44 1.82
CA SER A 66 0.75 -22.33 1.89
C SER A 66 1.77 -21.99 0.80
N VAL A 67 3.02 -22.35 1.01
CA VAL A 67 4.06 -22.12 -0.01
C VAL A 67 3.73 -22.85 -1.32
N ASP A 68 3.08 -24.01 -1.26
CA ASP A 68 2.61 -24.72 -2.46
C ASP A 68 1.53 -23.93 -3.21
N GLU A 69 0.63 -23.24 -2.51
CA GLU A 69 -0.38 -22.36 -3.12
C GLU A 69 0.29 -21.14 -3.78
N LEU A 70 1.27 -20.52 -3.09
CA LEU A 70 2.07 -19.42 -3.64
C LEU A 70 2.90 -19.86 -4.86
N GLN A 71 3.51 -21.05 -4.80
CA GLN A 71 4.26 -21.62 -5.92
C GLN A 71 3.35 -21.85 -7.13
N ARG A 72 2.16 -22.41 -6.94
CA ARG A 72 1.17 -22.61 -8.03
C ARG A 72 0.79 -21.30 -8.71
N ILE A 73 0.58 -20.22 -7.92
CA ILE A 73 0.28 -18.91 -8.46
C ILE A 73 1.49 -18.38 -9.24
N TYR A 74 2.69 -18.47 -8.67
CA TYR A 74 3.92 -18.04 -9.33
C TYR A 74 4.19 -18.79 -10.63
N ASP A 75 4.04 -20.11 -10.64
CA ASP A 75 4.22 -20.93 -11.85
C ASP A 75 3.22 -20.54 -12.93
N ALA A 76 2.00 -20.25 -12.55
CA ALA A 76 0.97 -19.76 -13.48
C ALA A 76 1.31 -18.41 -14.09
N ILE A 77 1.91 -17.50 -13.30
CA ILE A 77 2.43 -16.20 -13.77
C ILE A 77 3.57 -16.44 -14.78
N ALA A 78 4.57 -17.25 -14.41
CA ALA A 78 5.74 -17.51 -15.22
C ALA A 78 5.43 -18.24 -16.53
N GLN A 79 4.35 -19.03 -16.59
CA GLN A 79 3.88 -19.71 -17.80
C GLN A 79 3.21 -18.76 -18.80
N ARG A 80 2.66 -17.64 -18.33
CA ARG A 80 1.83 -16.72 -19.13
C ARG A 80 2.57 -15.48 -19.56
N TRP A 81 3.50 -15.00 -18.74
CA TRP A 81 4.19 -13.73 -18.97
C TRP A 81 5.68 -13.86 -18.79
N ASP A 82 6.43 -13.02 -19.51
CA ASP A 82 7.87 -12.87 -19.31
C ASP A 82 8.15 -12.17 -17.98
N ILE A 83 8.74 -12.90 -17.05
CA ILE A 83 9.12 -12.42 -15.71
C ILE A 83 10.61 -12.08 -15.59
N SER A 84 11.38 -12.15 -16.70
CA SER A 84 12.83 -11.93 -16.69
C SER A 84 13.24 -10.51 -16.26
N ALA A 85 12.31 -9.55 -16.41
CA ALA A 85 12.50 -8.15 -16.04
C ALA A 85 11.99 -7.81 -14.64
N VAL A 86 11.48 -8.78 -13.86
CA VAL A 86 10.97 -8.53 -12.51
C VAL A 86 12.11 -8.19 -11.56
N GLU A 87 12.05 -7.01 -10.97
CA GLU A 87 13.05 -6.48 -10.03
C GLU A 87 12.58 -6.59 -8.56
N GLU A 88 11.27 -6.55 -8.33
CA GLU A 88 10.68 -6.64 -6.98
C GLU A 88 9.55 -7.64 -6.98
N PHE A 89 9.62 -8.62 -6.08
CA PHE A 89 8.55 -9.53 -5.76
C PHE A 89 8.25 -9.43 -4.26
N THR A 90 7.17 -8.74 -3.92
CA THR A 90 6.75 -8.47 -2.54
C THR A 90 5.64 -9.42 -2.11
N VAL A 91 5.69 -9.85 -0.85
CA VAL A 91 4.60 -10.55 -0.16
C VAL A 91 4.30 -9.86 1.16
N GLU A 92 3.04 -9.51 1.38
CA GLU A 92 2.57 -9.03 2.69
C GLU A 92 2.39 -10.19 3.66
N CYS A 93 2.80 -9.99 4.90
CA CYS A 93 2.84 -11.02 5.92
C CYS A 93 2.33 -10.52 7.26
N ASN A 94 1.65 -11.40 8.00
CA ASN A 94 1.44 -11.20 9.42
C ASN A 94 2.57 -11.85 10.25
N PRO A 95 3.00 -11.23 11.35
CA PRO A 95 4.05 -11.80 12.21
C PRO A 95 3.80 -13.24 12.62
N ASP A 96 2.60 -13.58 13.03
CA ASP A 96 2.22 -14.90 13.54
C ASP A 96 2.17 -16.01 12.48
N ASP A 97 2.20 -15.68 11.19
CA ASP A 97 2.24 -16.67 10.11
C ASP A 97 3.68 -17.06 9.72
N LEU A 98 4.69 -16.23 10.04
CA LEU A 98 6.08 -16.38 9.62
C LEU A 98 6.90 -17.28 10.56
N THR A 99 6.61 -18.58 10.55
CA THR A 99 7.46 -19.57 11.22
C THR A 99 8.83 -19.70 10.54
N GLU A 100 9.82 -20.28 11.22
CA GLU A 100 11.14 -20.53 10.63
C GLU A 100 11.03 -21.44 9.38
N GLU A 101 10.19 -22.48 9.46
CA GLU A 101 9.93 -23.40 8.35
C GLU A 101 9.28 -22.65 7.16
N TYR A 102 8.25 -21.84 7.41
CA TYR A 102 7.57 -21.08 6.35
C TYR A 102 8.52 -20.10 5.66
N LEU A 103 9.36 -19.38 6.42
CA LEU A 103 10.35 -18.46 5.86
C LEU A 103 11.40 -19.18 5.00
N LEU A 104 11.89 -20.34 5.44
CA LEU A 104 12.82 -21.15 4.66
C LEU A 104 12.17 -21.68 3.36
N GLN A 105 10.91 -22.07 3.42
CA GLN A 105 10.16 -22.48 2.24
C GLN A 105 9.90 -21.31 1.29
N LEU A 106 9.55 -20.11 1.79
CA LEU A 106 9.39 -18.91 0.97
C LEU A 106 10.65 -18.55 0.18
N ARG A 107 11.84 -18.88 0.69
CA ARG A 107 13.12 -18.67 -0.03
C ARG A 107 13.28 -19.52 -1.28
N SER A 108 12.46 -20.57 -1.46
CA SER A 108 12.44 -21.33 -2.73
C SER A 108 11.77 -20.57 -3.87
N LEU A 109 10.95 -19.58 -3.55
CA LEU A 109 10.33 -18.65 -4.49
C LEU A 109 11.26 -17.43 -4.70
N PRO A 110 11.19 -16.73 -5.84
CA PRO A 110 11.99 -15.54 -6.10
C PRO A 110 11.48 -14.30 -5.37
N ILE A 111 10.85 -14.50 -4.21
CA ILE A 111 10.38 -13.41 -3.34
C ILE A 111 11.62 -12.73 -2.77
N ASN A 112 11.77 -11.43 -3.06
CA ASN A 112 12.92 -10.66 -2.61
C ASN A 112 12.56 -9.51 -1.66
N ARG A 113 11.26 -9.31 -1.36
CA ARG A 113 10.79 -8.32 -0.40
C ARG A 113 9.65 -8.87 0.45
N LEU A 114 9.72 -8.66 1.77
CA LEU A 114 8.63 -8.92 2.71
C LEU A 114 8.08 -7.60 3.25
N SER A 115 6.73 -7.48 3.35
CA SER A 115 6.07 -6.40 4.10
C SER A 115 5.38 -7.01 5.31
N ILE A 116 5.85 -6.69 6.50
CA ILE A 116 5.42 -7.34 7.74
C ILE A 116 4.56 -6.36 8.55
N GLY A 117 3.30 -6.69 8.73
CA GLY A 117 2.33 -5.87 9.44
C GLY A 117 2.53 -5.92 10.97
N VAL A 118 3.54 -5.23 11.47
CA VAL A 118 3.86 -5.14 12.91
C VAL A 118 2.85 -4.26 13.66
N GLN A 119 2.56 -3.09 13.13
CA GLN A 119 1.64 -2.05 13.59
C GLN A 119 2.14 -1.30 14.85
N SER A 120 2.59 -1.98 15.88
CA SER A 120 3.15 -1.40 17.11
C SER A 120 4.07 -2.39 17.82
N PHE A 121 4.94 -1.88 18.68
CA PHE A 121 5.72 -2.68 19.64
C PHE A 121 5.20 -2.53 21.08
N CYS A 122 3.95 -2.10 21.27
CA CYS A 122 3.26 -2.02 22.55
C CYS A 122 2.07 -2.98 22.56
N ASP A 123 2.04 -3.92 23.51
CA ASP A 123 1.02 -4.97 23.56
C ASP A 123 -0.40 -4.43 23.74
N ASP A 124 -0.58 -3.35 24.54
CA ASP A 124 -1.89 -2.71 24.73
C ASP A 124 -2.43 -2.12 23.42
N GLU A 125 -1.55 -1.53 22.58
CA GLU A 125 -1.91 -1.01 21.26
C GLU A 125 -2.27 -2.14 20.30
N LEU A 126 -1.49 -3.23 20.28
CA LEU A 126 -1.76 -4.41 19.46
C LEU A 126 -3.08 -5.08 19.85
N GLN A 127 -3.36 -5.21 21.13
CA GLN A 127 -4.63 -5.73 21.63
C GLN A 127 -5.80 -4.82 21.22
N TRP A 128 -5.64 -3.51 21.33
CA TRP A 128 -6.63 -2.54 20.90
C TRP A 128 -6.92 -2.63 19.40
N LEU A 129 -5.88 -2.79 18.56
CA LEU A 129 -5.99 -3.00 17.13
C LEU A 129 -6.60 -4.36 16.74
N ASN A 130 -6.86 -5.23 17.72
CA ASN A 130 -7.30 -6.61 17.52
C ASN A 130 -6.26 -7.42 16.73
N ARG A 131 -4.95 -7.25 17.08
CA ARG A 131 -3.85 -8.07 16.52
C ARG A 131 -3.69 -9.35 17.33
N ARG A 132 -3.20 -10.41 16.69
CA ARG A 132 -3.02 -11.74 17.31
C ARG A 132 -1.64 -11.90 17.94
N HIS A 133 -0.64 -11.24 17.37
CA HIS A 133 0.74 -11.30 17.84
C HIS A 133 1.00 -10.30 18.96
N THR A 134 2.00 -10.60 19.76
CA THR A 134 2.59 -9.71 20.77
C THR A 134 3.72 -8.87 20.17
N SER A 135 4.13 -7.83 20.88
CA SER A 135 5.28 -6.99 20.54
C SER A 135 6.58 -7.79 20.42
N GLN A 136 6.79 -8.76 21.30
CA GLN A 136 7.96 -9.64 21.27
C GLN A 136 7.94 -10.56 20.05
N GLU A 137 6.79 -11.16 19.73
CA GLU A 137 6.64 -11.99 18.53
C GLU A 137 6.90 -11.19 17.23
N ALA A 138 6.42 -9.93 17.18
CA ALA A 138 6.68 -9.03 16.06
C ALA A 138 8.18 -8.71 15.92
N PHE A 139 8.89 -8.49 17.02
CA PHE A 139 10.32 -8.25 17.02
C PHE A 139 11.11 -9.50 16.58
N ASP A 140 10.81 -10.65 17.17
CA ASP A 140 11.49 -11.90 16.90
C ASP A 140 11.29 -12.40 15.46
N VAL A 141 10.10 -12.15 14.88
CA VAL A 141 9.82 -12.57 13.50
C VAL A 141 10.64 -11.80 12.49
N VAL A 142 10.87 -10.50 12.70
CA VAL A 142 11.73 -9.72 11.80
C VAL A 142 13.17 -10.22 11.85
N LEU A 143 13.71 -10.51 13.05
CA LEU A 143 15.03 -11.12 13.19
C LEU A 143 15.10 -12.50 12.53
N ARG A 144 14.05 -13.29 12.63
CA ARG A 144 13.93 -14.61 11.99
C ARG A 144 13.93 -14.48 10.47
N ALA A 145 13.20 -13.50 9.92
CA ALA A 145 13.20 -13.24 8.48
C ALA A 145 14.58 -12.80 7.96
N GLN A 146 15.28 -11.93 8.72
CA GLN A 146 16.66 -11.53 8.41
C GLN A 146 17.60 -12.73 8.44
N LYS A 147 17.50 -13.59 9.47
CA LYS A 147 18.30 -14.84 9.59
C LYS A 147 18.01 -15.81 8.45
N ALA A 148 16.77 -15.87 7.95
CA ALA A 148 16.41 -16.66 6.78
C ALA A 148 16.94 -16.09 5.45
N GLY A 149 17.60 -14.93 5.47
CA GLY A 149 18.24 -14.29 4.32
C GLY A 149 17.36 -13.33 3.53
N PHE A 150 16.27 -12.83 4.12
CA PHE A 150 15.52 -11.71 3.55
C PHE A 150 16.21 -10.37 3.91
N GLU A 151 16.75 -9.69 2.90
CA GLU A 151 17.48 -8.44 3.07
C GLU A 151 16.58 -7.21 2.89
N ASN A 152 15.54 -7.30 2.08
CA ASN A 152 14.59 -6.22 1.85
C ASN A 152 13.30 -6.47 2.65
N ILE A 153 13.24 -5.90 3.85
CA ILE A 153 12.12 -6.03 4.77
C ILE A 153 11.50 -4.66 5.03
N THR A 154 10.19 -4.60 4.85
CA THR A 154 9.34 -3.52 5.35
C THR A 154 8.68 -3.96 6.63
N ILE A 155 8.59 -3.06 7.59
CA ILE A 155 7.64 -3.16 8.69
C ILE A 155 6.62 -2.03 8.60
N ASP A 156 5.36 -2.35 8.88
CA ASP A 156 4.31 -1.36 8.94
C ASP A 156 4.10 -0.95 10.39
N LEU A 157 4.08 0.35 10.67
CA LEU A 157 3.76 0.96 11.95
C LEU A 157 2.50 1.80 11.82
N MET A 158 1.71 1.87 12.88
CA MET A 158 0.58 2.79 12.99
C MET A 158 0.83 3.84 14.06
N PHE A 159 0.40 5.06 13.79
CA PHE A 159 0.42 6.15 14.76
C PHE A 159 -0.95 6.86 14.82
N ALA A 160 -1.09 7.77 15.77
CA ALA A 160 -2.34 8.45 16.08
C ALA A 160 -3.48 7.50 16.51
N LEU A 161 -3.14 6.39 17.19
CA LEU A 161 -4.13 5.52 17.78
C LEU A 161 -4.74 6.19 19.03
N PRO A 162 -6.06 6.08 19.29
CA PRO A 162 -6.70 6.69 20.45
C PRO A 162 -6.12 6.30 21.81
N VAL A 163 -5.45 5.15 21.88
CA VAL A 163 -4.79 4.62 23.09
C VAL A 163 -3.29 4.91 23.14
N GLN A 164 -2.75 5.52 22.08
CA GLN A 164 -1.31 5.74 21.93
C GLN A 164 -0.88 7.04 22.59
N THR A 165 0.35 7.06 23.10
CA THR A 165 1.02 8.23 23.61
C THR A 165 2.29 8.52 22.83
N LEU A 166 2.84 9.73 22.93
CA LEU A 166 4.15 10.06 22.36
C LEU A 166 5.27 9.14 22.87
N GLU A 167 5.16 8.71 24.15
CA GLU A 167 6.14 7.81 24.74
C GLU A 167 6.05 6.39 24.15
N SER A 168 4.84 5.82 24.00
CA SER A 168 4.65 4.50 23.40
C SER A 168 5.01 4.47 21.91
N LEU A 169 4.70 5.54 21.17
CA LEU A 169 5.14 5.69 19.80
C LEU A 169 6.67 5.78 19.71
N ASN A 170 7.31 6.59 20.57
CA ASN A 170 8.77 6.69 20.59
C ASN A 170 9.44 5.35 20.91
N TYR A 171 8.87 4.55 21.83
CA TYR A 171 9.33 3.19 22.11
C TYR A 171 9.20 2.28 20.88
N SER A 172 8.08 2.36 20.16
CA SER A 172 7.87 1.57 18.93
C SER A 172 8.87 1.97 17.83
N ILE A 173 9.20 3.27 17.71
CA ILE A 173 10.25 3.75 16.79
C ILE A 173 11.62 3.21 17.20
N ASP A 174 11.97 3.21 18.50
CA ASP A 174 13.23 2.66 19.00
C ASP A 174 13.38 1.18 18.61
N LYS A 175 12.33 0.39 18.78
CA LYS A 175 12.31 -1.02 18.39
C LYS A 175 12.44 -1.22 16.88
N ALA A 176 11.78 -0.42 16.09
CA ALA A 176 11.91 -0.44 14.63
C ALA A 176 13.34 -0.11 14.17
N LEU A 177 13.98 0.88 14.80
CA LEU A 177 15.37 1.26 14.51
C LEU A 177 16.38 0.21 14.97
N GLU A 178 16.13 -0.46 16.12
CA GLU A 178 16.94 -1.58 16.61
C GLU A 178 16.97 -2.75 15.62
N LEU A 179 15.83 -3.06 14.97
CA LEU A 179 15.72 -4.09 13.94
C LEU A 179 16.52 -3.78 12.67
N GLY A 180 16.80 -2.52 12.39
CA GLY A 180 17.64 -2.07 11.28
C GLY A 180 17.07 -2.39 9.89
N VAL A 181 15.76 -2.58 9.76
CA VAL A 181 15.07 -2.89 8.49
C VAL A 181 15.35 -1.82 7.43
N GLN A 182 15.10 -2.14 6.17
CA GLN A 182 15.40 -1.24 5.04
C GLN A 182 14.29 -0.24 4.76
N HIS A 183 13.07 -0.58 5.18
CA HIS A 183 11.87 0.21 4.86
C HIS A 183 10.89 0.19 6.04
N ILE A 184 10.26 1.32 6.30
CA ILE A 184 9.22 1.48 7.32
C ILE A 184 8.04 2.21 6.68
N SER A 185 6.88 1.57 6.70
CA SER A 185 5.62 2.23 6.38
C SER A 185 5.01 2.74 7.70
N ALA A 186 4.67 4.01 7.78
CA ALA A 186 4.08 4.60 8.97
C ALA A 186 2.76 5.26 8.61
N TYR A 187 1.66 4.63 9.01
CA TYR A 187 0.31 5.05 8.67
C TYR A 187 -0.36 5.72 9.86
N SER A 188 -0.88 6.93 9.64
CA SER A 188 -1.84 7.51 10.57
C SER A 188 -3.12 6.67 10.56
N LEU A 189 -3.72 6.46 11.72
CA LEU A 189 -5.01 5.79 11.80
C LEU A 189 -6.06 6.61 11.03
N MET A 190 -6.71 5.98 10.06
CA MET A 190 -7.83 6.56 9.32
C MET A 190 -9.15 5.88 9.72
N PHE A 191 -10.23 6.65 9.64
CA PHE A 191 -11.58 6.19 10.00
C PHE A 191 -12.38 5.92 8.73
N GLU A 192 -12.05 4.79 8.06
CA GLU A 192 -12.72 4.39 6.82
C GLU A 192 -14.20 4.05 7.07
N PRO A 193 -15.13 4.47 6.18
CA PRO A 193 -16.57 4.39 6.41
C PRO A 193 -17.09 2.99 6.81
N ASP A 194 -16.55 1.93 6.21
CA ASP A 194 -17.00 0.56 6.46
C ASP A 194 -16.24 -0.16 7.57
N SER A 195 -15.25 0.49 8.17
CA SER A 195 -14.46 -0.10 9.23
C SER A 195 -15.24 -0.23 10.55
N LYS A 196 -14.84 -1.17 11.40
CA LYS A 196 -15.42 -1.34 12.73
C LYS A 196 -15.14 -0.12 13.63
N ILE A 197 -14.00 0.51 13.44
CA ILE A 197 -13.58 1.66 14.24
C ILE A 197 -14.48 2.88 13.98
N THR A 198 -14.86 3.14 12.72
CA THR A 198 -15.77 4.24 12.37
C THR A 198 -17.15 4.04 12.98
N LYS A 199 -17.65 2.80 12.96
CA LYS A 199 -18.92 2.45 13.63
C LYS A 199 -18.87 2.68 15.14
N LEU A 200 -17.72 2.43 15.79
CA LEU A 200 -17.55 2.74 17.21
C LEU A 200 -17.55 4.25 17.48
N MET A 201 -16.97 5.02 16.58
CA MET A 201 -16.96 6.49 16.63
C MET A 201 -18.38 7.08 16.48
N GLU A 202 -19.14 6.63 15.47
CA GLU A 202 -20.54 7.01 15.25
C GLU A 202 -21.44 6.73 16.45
N LEU A 203 -21.14 5.64 17.19
CA LEU A 203 -21.83 5.28 18.42
C LEU A 203 -21.33 6.04 19.66
N ASN A 204 -20.43 7.02 19.52
CA ASN A 204 -19.76 7.73 20.61
C ASN A 204 -19.05 6.81 21.63
N ARG A 205 -18.59 5.62 21.20
CA ARG A 205 -17.86 4.66 22.00
C ARG A 205 -16.34 4.77 21.85
N LEU A 206 -15.91 5.60 20.91
CA LEU A 206 -14.53 5.92 20.62
C LEU A 206 -14.45 7.41 20.29
N GLN A 207 -13.36 8.03 20.76
CA GLN A 207 -12.98 9.37 20.31
C GLN A 207 -11.65 9.26 19.56
N PRO A 208 -11.48 9.95 18.42
CA PRO A 208 -10.17 10.06 17.77
C PRO A 208 -9.18 10.74 18.72
N LEU A 209 -7.90 10.52 18.45
CA LEU A 209 -6.84 11.26 19.13
C LEU A 209 -6.98 12.75 18.79
N ASP A 210 -6.57 13.60 19.74
CA ASP A 210 -6.48 15.04 19.51
C ASP A 210 -5.56 15.35 18.32
N GLU A 211 -5.98 16.28 17.44
CA GLU A 211 -5.25 16.59 16.20
C GLU A 211 -3.86 17.17 16.47
N ASP A 212 -3.69 17.97 17.53
CA ASP A 212 -2.38 18.53 17.90
C ASP A 212 -1.44 17.41 18.37
N VAL A 213 -1.95 16.44 19.15
CA VAL A 213 -1.18 15.26 19.57
C VAL A 213 -0.81 14.37 18.38
N ALA A 214 -1.73 14.18 17.43
CA ALA A 214 -1.44 13.43 16.21
C ALA A 214 -0.37 14.13 15.33
N ALA A 215 -0.39 15.46 15.29
CA ALA A 215 0.66 16.27 14.64
C ALA A 215 2.02 16.09 15.31
N ASP A 216 2.06 16.14 16.65
CA ASP A 216 3.30 15.92 17.42
C ASP A 216 3.86 14.50 17.19
N MET A 217 2.98 13.50 17.07
CA MET A 217 3.36 12.12 16.73
C MET A 217 3.98 12.02 15.34
N PHE A 218 3.38 12.68 14.34
CA PHE A 218 3.94 12.73 12.99
C PHE A 218 5.32 13.38 12.97
N GLU A 219 5.49 14.52 13.64
CA GLU A 219 6.77 15.24 13.72
C GLU A 219 7.83 14.38 14.42
N LEU A 220 7.49 13.77 15.56
CA LEU A 220 8.39 12.85 16.28
C LEU A 220 8.86 11.70 15.37
N LEU A 221 7.91 11.01 14.73
CA LEU A 221 8.19 9.87 13.86
C LEU A 221 9.08 10.27 12.68
N SER A 222 8.72 11.34 11.97
CA SER A 222 9.49 11.84 10.82
C SER A 222 10.90 12.28 11.22
N ALA A 223 11.04 13.04 12.30
CA ALA A 223 12.34 13.50 12.79
C ALA A 223 13.24 12.31 13.19
N ARG A 224 12.68 11.32 13.90
CA ARG A 224 13.44 10.14 14.35
C ARG A 224 13.90 9.27 13.19
N LEU A 225 13.01 8.95 12.24
CA LEU A 225 13.35 8.11 11.09
C LEU A 225 14.34 8.81 10.14
N THR A 226 14.13 10.08 9.84
CA THR A 226 15.07 10.84 8.98
C THR A 226 16.44 11.01 9.62
N SER A 227 16.51 11.26 10.93
CA SER A 227 17.78 11.33 11.67
C SER A 227 18.53 9.99 11.70
N ALA A 228 17.80 8.87 11.59
CA ALA A 228 18.36 7.52 11.48
C ALA A 228 18.74 7.12 10.04
N GLY A 229 18.66 8.06 9.07
CA GLY A 229 19.09 7.85 7.69
C GLY A 229 18.04 7.27 6.75
N TYR A 230 16.76 7.24 7.15
CA TYR A 230 15.67 6.92 6.24
C TYR A 230 15.23 8.16 5.47
N GLU A 231 14.97 8.01 4.19
CA GLU A 231 14.35 9.03 3.36
C GLU A 231 12.82 8.87 3.39
N GLN A 232 12.11 9.93 3.78
CA GLN A 232 10.66 9.99 3.54
C GLN A 232 10.45 10.30 2.05
N TYR A 233 10.14 9.28 1.25
CA TYR A 233 10.03 9.42 -0.21
C TYR A 233 8.57 9.64 -0.69
N GLU A 234 7.61 9.36 0.17
CA GLU A 234 6.19 9.72 0.03
C GLU A 234 5.57 9.91 1.43
N ILE A 235 4.28 10.23 1.52
CA ILE A 235 3.62 10.66 2.75
C ILE A 235 3.82 9.68 3.91
N SER A 236 3.65 8.38 3.67
CA SER A 236 3.64 7.34 4.71
C SER A 236 4.87 6.44 4.71
N ASN A 237 5.75 6.53 3.70
CA ASN A 237 6.82 5.55 3.54
C ASN A 237 8.22 6.15 3.66
N TYR A 238 9.02 5.46 4.46
CA TYR A 238 10.41 5.79 4.79
C TYR A 238 11.32 4.63 4.39
N ALA A 239 12.40 4.90 3.68
CA ALA A 239 13.32 3.86 3.24
C ALA A 239 14.78 4.32 3.30
N LYS A 240 15.69 3.36 3.50
CA LYS A 240 17.10 3.55 3.24
C LYS A 240 17.33 3.68 1.73
N GLN A 241 18.40 4.34 1.33
CA GLN A 241 18.72 4.56 -0.07
C GLN A 241 18.73 3.24 -0.87
N GLY A 242 17.98 3.19 -1.96
CA GLY A 242 17.86 2.03 -2.84
C GLY A 242 16.76 1.02 -2.45
N PHE A 243 16.02 1.26 -1.35
CA PHE A 243 15.00 0.34 -0.85
C PHE A 243 13.57 0.91 -0.89
N HIS A 244 13.33 1.94 -1.71
CA HIS A 244 11.96 2.38 -1.97
C HIS A 244 11.15 1.21 -2.54
N SER A 245 9.90 1.04 -2.11
CA SER A 245 9.00 0.06 -2.73
C SER A 245 8.76 0.43 -4.19
N ARG A 246 9.22 -0.43 -5.12
CA ARG A 246 9.08 -0.17 -6.56
C ARG A 246 7.63 -0.27 -7.00
N HIS A 247 6.91 -1.24 -6.46
CA HIS A 247 5.51 -1.45 -6.78
C HIS A 247 4.66 -0.25 -6.34
N ASN A 248 4.76 0.15 -5.06
CA ASN A 248 4.00 1.30 -4.54
C ASN A 248 4.41 2.61 -5.22
N SER A 249 5.72 2.82 -5.44
CA SER A 249 6.20 3.99 -6.20
C SER A 249 5.64 4.01 -7.62
N GLY A 250 5.43 2.85 -8.23
CA GLY A 250 4.82 2.72 -9.54
C GLY A 250 3.42 3.36 -9.63
N TYR A 251 2.58 3.14 -8.62
CA TYR A 251 1.26 3.78 -8.56
C TYR A 251 1.34 5.31 -8.56
N TRP A 252 2.26 5.86 -7.78
CA TRP A 252 2.45 7.31 -7.67
C TRP A 252 2.99 7.96 -8.96
N HIS A 253 3.62 7.17 -9.82
CA HIS A 253 4.16 7.63 -11.11
C HIS A 253 3.27 7.23 -12.30
N GLY A 254 2.04 6.78 -12.08
CA GLY A 254 1.12 6.41 -13.16
C GLY A 254 1.54 5.16 -13.93
N MET A 255 2.24 4.23 -13.30
CA MET A 255 2.61 2.95 -13.90
C MET A 255 1.36 2.14 -14.25
N ARG A 256 1.38 1.49 -15.42
CA ARG A 256 0.35 0.49 -15.77
C ARG A 256 0.45 -0.70 -14.82
N TYR A 257 -0.69 -1.19 -14.36
CA TYR A 257 -0.71 -2.37 -13.49
C TYR A 257 -1.94 -3.23 -13.73
N LEU A 258 -1.73 -4.53 -13.62
CA LEU A 258 -2.79 -5.53 -13.64
C LEU A 258 -3.04 -6.00 -12.22
N GLY A 259 -4.27 -5.82 -11.74
CA GLY A 259 -4.71 -6.37 -10.47
C GLY A 259 -5.60 -7.59 -10.69
N LEU A 260 -5.28 -8.69 -10.06
CA LEU A 260 -6.02 -9.94 -10.12
C LEU A 260 -6.55 -10.34 -8.74
N GLY A 261 -7.67 -11.03 -8.72
CA GLY A 261 -8.36 -11.40 -7.48
C GLY A 261 -9.52 -10.47 -7.13
N PRO A 262 -10.36 -10.84 -6.15
CA PRO A 262 -11.53 -10.05 -5.75
C PRO A 262 -11.12 -8.66 -5.26
N SER A 263 -11.87 -7.62 -5.63
CA SER A 263 -11.58 -6.21 -5.30
C SER A 263 -10.28 -5.64 -5.87
N ALA A 264 -9.50 -6.40 -6.65
CA ALA A 264 -8.30 -5.88 -7.27
C ALA A 264 -8.63 -4.83 -8.32
N HIS A 265 -7.86 -3.75 -8.33
CA HIS A 265 -7.93 -2.68 -9.33
C HIS A 265 -6.83 -2.85 -10.36
N SER A 266 -7.09 -2.40 -11.58
CA SER A 266 -6.15 -2.40 -12.71
C SER A 266 -6.19 -1.06 -13.43
N PHE A 267 -5.07 -0.73 -14.09
CA PHE A 267 -4.93 0.47 -14.91
C PHE A 267 -4.03 0.19 -16.12
N ASP A 268 -4.50 0.48 -17.33
CA ASP A 268 -3.74 0.28 -18.56
C ASP A 268 -3.10 1.54 -19.15
N GLY A 269 -3.23 2.67 -18.43
CA GLY A 269 -2.80 3.98 -18.87
C GLY A 269 -3.93 4.89 -19.35
N GLU A 270 -5.09 4.33 -19.68
CA GLU A 270 -6.28 5.05 -20.16
C GLU A 270 -7.55 4.70 -19.40
N LYS A 271 -7.70 3.42 -19.05
CA LYS A 271 -8.87 2.86 -18.37
C LYS A 271 -8.49 2.27 -17.05
N ARG A 272 -9.42 2.35 -16.14
CA ARG A 272 -9.44 1.58 -14.90
C ARG A 272 -10.49 0.50 -14.95
N TRP A 273 -10.24 -0.59 -14.27
CA TRP A 273 -11.27 -1.56 -13.91
C TRP A 273 -10.97 -2.14 -12.56
N TYR A 274 -12.01 -2.64 -11.94
CA TYR A 274 -11.89 -3.31 -10.64
C TYR A 274 -12.79 -4.54 -10.60
N ASN A 275 -12.31 -5.54 -9.92
CA ASN A 275 -13.01 -6.81 -9.77
C ASN A 275 -14.06 -6.74 -8.66
N ILE A 276 -15.06 -7.60 -8.74
CA ILE A 276 -16.10 -7.71 -7.72
C ILE A 276 -15.50 -7.97 -6.34
N ALA A 277 -15.89 -7.17 -5.34
CA ALA A 277 -15.41 -7.28 -3.97
C ALA A 277 -16.13 -8.40 -3.18
N HIS A 278 -16.11 -9.65 -3.69
CA HIS A 278 -16.78 -10.77 -3.06
C HIS A 278 -16.20 -12.12 -3.53
N THR A 279 -15.45 -12.81 -2.68
CA THR A 279 -14.69 -14.03 -3.03
C THR A 279 -15.54 -15.12 -3.65
N ILE A 280 -16.69 -15.48 -3.06
CA ILE A 280 -17.53 -16.56 -3.57
C ILE A 280 -18.11 -16.22 -4.96
N LYS A 281 -18.58 -14.97 -5.15
CA LYS A 281 -19.10 -14.55 -6.46
C LYS A 281 -18.00 -14.53 -7.50
N TYR A 282 -16.81 -14.05 -7.15
CA TYR A 282 -15.62 -14.04 -8.00
C TYR A 282 -15.29 -15.46 -8.45
N ASN A 283 -15.17 -16.42 -7.53
CA ASN A 283 -14.89 -17.82 -7.87
C ASN A 283 -15.96 -18.42 -8.81
N ASN A 284 -17.24 -18.19 -8.50
CA ASN A 284 -18.34 -18.73 -9.31
C ASN A 284 -18.39 -18.15 -10.73
N LEU A 285 -18.06 -16.86 -10.90
CA LEU A 285 -18.07 -16.19 -12.20
C LEU A 285 -16.92 -16.64 -13.09
N LEU A 286 -15.73 -16.88 -12.52
CA LEU A 286 -14.57 -17.34 -13.29
C LEU A 286 -14.60 -18.83 -13.62
N THR A 287 -15.34 -19.64 -12.86
CA THR A 287 -15.56 -21.07 -13.16
C THR A 287 -16.78 -21.32 -14.07
N SER A 288 -17.65 -20.33 -14.24
CA SER A 288 -18.75 -20.34 -15.21
C SER A 288 -18.37 -19.36 -16.33
N ASP A 289 -18.69 -19.66 -17.59
CA ASP A 289 -18.42 -18.79 -18.77
C ASP A 289 -19.02 -17.35 -18.68
N LYS A 290 -19.35 -16.89 -17.49
CA LYS A 290 -19.93 -15.57 -17.21
C LYS A 290 -18.85 -14.60 -16.71
N LEU A 291 -18.22 -13.91 -17.64
CA LEU A 291 -17.11 -12.97 -17.37
C LEU A 291 -17.54 -11.59 -16.81
N ASN A 292 -18.72 -11.49 -16.21
CA ASN A 292 -19.20 -10.21 -15.64
C ASN A 292 -18.76 -10.04 -14.17
N PHE A 293 -17.44 -10.15 -13.92
CA PHE A 293 -16.84 -10.07 -12.59
C PHE A 293 -16.10 -8.74 -12.35
N LYS A 294 -16.04 -7.85 -13.35
CA LYS A 294 -15.36 -6.57 -13.27
C LYS A 294 -16.25 -5.41 -13.72
N SER A 295 -15.94 -4.23 -13.22
CA SER A 295 -16.49 -2.95 -13.67
C SER A 295 -15.37 -2.12 -14.29
N GLU A 296 -15.67 -1.42 -15.40
CA GLU A 296 -14.70 -0.59 -16.11
C GLU A 296 -15.09 0.89 -16.00
N GLU A 297 -14.10 1.74 -15.92
CA GLU A 297 -14.21 3.18 -15.85
C GLU A 297 -13.25 3.82 -16.85
N VAL A 298 -13.78 4.68 -17.71
CA VAL A 298 -12.98 5.48 -18.64
C VAL A 298 -12.83 6.87 -18.06
N LEU A 299 -11.60 7.22 -17.69
CA LEU A 299 -11.32 8.49 -17.04
C LEU A 299 -11.50 9.67 -18.01
N THR A 300 -12.29 10.65 -17.59
CA THR A 300 -12.39 11.96 -18.24
C THR A 300 -11.05 12.71 -18.18
N PRO A 301 -10.86 13.77 -18.99
CA PRO A 301 -9.66 14.61 -18.89
C PRO A 301 -9.46 15.23 -17.49
N ASP A 302 -10.54 15.58 -16.79
CA ASP A 302 -10.49 16.19 -15.47
C ASP A 302 -10.15 15.15 -14.39
N GLU A 303 -10.68 13.94 -14.48
CA GLU A 303 -10.29 12.84 -13.60
C GLU A 303 -8.82 12.46 -13.78
N ARG A 304 -8.32 12.44 -15.03
CA ARG A 304 -6.88 12.20 -15.29
C ARG A 304 -5.99 13.32 -14.74
N PHE A 305 -6.45 14.56 -14.80
CA PHE A 305 -5.75 15.67 -14.16
C PHE A 305 -5.73 15.49 -12.64
N ASN A 306 -6.88 15.21 -12.03
CA ASN A 306 -7.02 14.97 -10.60
C ASN A 306 -6.09 13.85 -10.13
N GLU A 307 -6.05 12.74 -10.86
CA GLU A 307 -5.15 11.63 -10.56
C GLU A 307 -3.68 12.01 -10.60
N LEU A 308 -3.25 12.70 -11.67
CA LEU A 308 -1.86 13.13 -11.77
C LEU A 308 -1.48 14.02 -10.59
N VAL A 309 -2.32 14.98 -10.24
CA VAL A 309 -2.06 15.88 -9.11
C VAL A 309 -2.08 15.13 -7.78
N PHE A 310 -3.10 14.28 -7.55
CA PHE A 310 -3.25 13.48 -6.34
C PHE A 310 -2.03 12.57 -6.11
N THR A 311 -1.66 11.79 -7.11
CA THR A 311 -0.56 10.83 -6.98
C THR A 311 0.80 11.51 -6.86
N ALA A 312 1.06 12.54 -7.66
CA ALA A 312 2.34 13.23 -7.65
C ALA A 312 2.59 14.00 -6.34
N LEU A 313 1.57 14.70 -5.80
CA LEU A 313 1.71 15.46 -4.56
C LEU A 313 1.90 14.56 -3.31
N ARG A 314 1.55 13.29 -3.38
CA ARG A 314 1.86 12.34 -2.31
C ARG A 314 3.34 11.99 -2.23
N THR A 315 4.12 12.30 -3.26
CA THR A 315 5.54 11.99 -3.33
C THR A 315 6.43 13.22 -3.07
N LYS A 316 7.63 12.96 -2.58
CA LYS A 316 8.68 13.98 -2.45
C LYS A 316 9.03 14.65 -3.79
N ILE A 317 8.84 13.94 -4.91
CA ILE A 317 9.15 14.42 -6.26
C ILE A 317 8.16 15.51 -6.70
N GLY A 318 6.88 15.35 -6.36
CA GLY A 318 5.82 16.28 -6.70
C GLY A 318 5.44 16.30 -8.19
N VAL A 319 4.58 17.24 -8.56
CA VAL A 319 4.02 17.43 -9.90
C VAL A 319 5.07 18.04 -10.82
N ASP A 320 5.36 17.37 -11.94
CA ASP A 320 6.15 17.96 -13.02
C ASP A 320 5.29 18.99 -13.77
N LEU A 321 5.63 20.27 -13.60
CA LEU A 321 4.85 21.37 -14.15
C LEU A 321 4.91 21.45 -15.66
N GLN A 322 6.01 20.99 -16.28
CA GLN A 322 6.15 20.96 -17.74
C GLN A 322 5.32 19.83 -18.35
N ASP A 323 5.38 18.62 -17.76
CA ASP A 323 4.55 17.48 -18.19
C ASP A 323 3.07 17.80 -18.07
N LEU A 324 2.65 18.36 -16.91
CA LEU A 324 1.26 18.77 -16.68
C LEU A 324 0.79 19.79 -17.75
N ARG A 325 1.62 20.79 -18.06
CA ARG A 325 1.30 21.79 -19.09
C ARG A 325 1.14 21.17 -20.48
N ILE A 326 2.01 20.21 -20.84
CA ILE A 326 1.94 19.49 -22.12
C ILE A 326 0.67 18.64 -22.19
N ARG A 327 0.33 17.92 -21.14
CA ARG A 327 -0.79 16.97 -21.12
C ARG A 327 -2.15 17.65 -20.99
N PHE A 328 -2.25 18.71 -20.20
CA PHE A 328 -3.52 19.34 -19.82
C PHE A 328 -3.66 20.82 -20.25
N GLY A 329 -2.64 21.38 -20.89
CA GLY A 329 -2.66 22.72 -21.49
C GLY A 329 -2.47 23.86 -20.48
N GLU A 330 -2.39 25.07 -21.04
CA GLU A 330 -2.13 26.32 -20.29
C GLU A 330 -3.19 26.62 -19.24
N PHE A 331 -4.44 26.33 -19.54
CA PHE A 331 -5.54 26.64 -18.63
C PHE A 331 -5.40 25.91 -17.29
N ARG A 332 -5.21 24.59 -17.33
CA ARG A 332 -5.04 23.73 -16.14
C ARG A 332 -3.73 24.03 -15.42
N TYR A 333 -2.65 24.28 -16.16
CA TYR A 333 -1.38 24.72 -15.59
C TYR A 333 -1.53 26.01 -14.77
N ASN A 334 -2.14 27.06 -15.35
CA ASN A 334 -2.35 28.34 -14.66
C ASN A 334 -3.34 28.21 -13.49
N GLN A 335 -4.34 27.35 -13.59
CA GLN A 335 -5.28 27.05 -12.50
C GLN A 335 -4.53 26.45 -11.32
N LEU A 336 -3.72 25.40 -11.54
CA LEU A 336 -2.91 24.76 -10.49
C LEU A 336 -2.00 25.77 -9.79
N LEU A 337 -1.27 26.59 -10.53
CA LEU A 337 -0.37 27.59 -9.94
C LEU A 337 -1.10 28.64 -9.11
N ARG A 338 -2.30 29.08 -9.56
CA ARG A 338 -3.11 30.01 -8.76
C ARG A 338 -3.57 29.40 -7.44
N GLN A 339 -4.02 28.13 -7.46
CA GLN A 339 -4.41 27.42 -6.26
C GLN A 339 -3.20 27.16 -5.34
N ALA A 340 -2.05 26.78 -5.90
CA ALA A 340 -0.82 26.51 -5.14
C ALA A 340 -0.29 27.75 -4.42
N LYS A 341 -0.55 28.97 -4.94
CA LYS A 341 0.03 30.19 -4.41
C LYS A 341 -0.21 30.37 -2.90
N LYS A 342 -1.42 30.15 -2.40
CA LYS A 342 -1.72 30.28 -0.97
C LYS A 342 -0.92 29.32 -0.09
N TYR A 343 -0.63 28.12 -0.58
CA TYR A 343 0.15 27.11 0.13
C TYR A 343 1.65 27.38 0.06
N ILE A 344 2.13 27.95 -1.07
CA ILE A 344 3.51 28.40 -1.21
C ILE A 344 3.77 29.58 -0.27
N ASP A 345 2.87 30.58 -0.26
CA ASP A 345 2.99 31.74 0.62
C ASP A 345 2.94 31.36 2.12
N ALA A 346 2.23 30.26 2.46
CA ALA A 346 2.17 29.70 3.81
C ALA A 346 3.34 28.75 4.16
N GLY A 347 4.22 28.45 3.20
CA GLY A 347 5.36 27.56 3.40
C GLY A 347 5.01 26.07 3.42
N ASN A 348 3.80 25.67 2.97
CA ASN A 348 3.36 24.29 2.90
C ASN A 348 3.74 23.60 1.58
N MET A 349 4.01 24.38 0.55
CA MET A 349 4.44 23.90 -0.77
C MET A 349 5.62 24.75 -1.28
N HIS A 350 6.34 24.19 -2.23
CA HIS A 350 7.38 24.94 -2.96
C HIS A 350 7.44 24.47 -4.42
N ILE A 351 8.03 25.33 -5.26
CA ILE A 351 8.43 24.98 -6.61
C ILE A 351 9.93 24.91 -6.67
N LEU A 352 10.47 23.72 -6.95
CA LEU A 352 11.90 23.52 -7.09
C LEU A 352 12.19 22.74 -8.38
N ASN A 353 13.11 23.22 -9.21
CA ASN A 353 13.50 22.58 -10.48
C ASN A 353 12.30 22.24 -11.41
N GLY A 354 11.28 23.13 -11.46
CA GLY A 354 10.10 22.93 -12.29
C GLY A 354 9.08 21.93 -11.73
N ARG A 355 9.22 21.54 -10.48
CA ARG A 355 8.30 20.63 -9.78
C ARG A 355 7.62 21.33 -8.61
N LEU A 356 6.30 21.13 -8.52
CA LEU A 356 5.49 21.58 -7.39
C LEU A 356 5.36 20.42 -6.40
N SER A 357 5.85 20.59 -5.19
CA SER A 357 5.79 19.55 -4.16
C SER A 357 5.45 20.11 -2.78
N LEU A 358 5.00 19.23 -1.89
CA LEU A 358 4.76 19.55 -0.50
C LEU A 358 6.11 19.79 0.23
N THR A 359 6.12 20.71 1.16
CA THR A 359 7.18 20.80 2.18
C THR A 359 6.89 19.80 3.30
N HIS A 360 7.82 19.58 4.21
CA HIS A 360 7.57 18.77 5.40
C HIS A 360 6.33 19.25 6.18
N LYS A 361 6.18 20.56 6.34
CA LYS A 361 4.97 21.16 6.95
C LYS A 361 3.70 20.88 6.16
N GLY A 362 3.78 20.80 4.83
CA GLY A 362 2.64 20.52 3.97
C GLY A 362 2.22 19.06 3.95
N ILE A 363 3.12 18.12 4.24
CA ILE A 363 2.82 16.68 4.26
C ILE A 363 1.74 16.35 5.30
N TYR A 364 1.82 16.94 6.49
CA TYR A 364 0.84 16.69 7.56
C TYR A 364 -0.60 17.07 7.16
N ILE A 365 -0.77 18.13 6.37
CA ILE A 365 -2.07 18.58 5.87
C ILE A 365 -2.30 18.24 4.39
N SER A 366 -1.58 17.23 3.90
CA SER A 366 -1.57 16.86 2.48
C SER A 366 -2.95 16.59 1.89
N ASP A 367 -3.83 15.90 2.61
CA ASP A 367 -5.16 15.56 2.12
C ASP A 367 -6.01 16.81 1.89
N SER A 368 -5.94 17.79 2.81
CA SER A 368 -6.61 19.09 2.65
C SER A 368 -6.04 19.86 1.45
N ILE A 369 -4.72 19.89 1.31
CA ILE A 369 -4.05 20.57 0.19
C ILE A 369 -4.43 19.92 -1.14
N ILE A 370 -4.36 18.60 -1.22
CA ILE A 370 -4.65 17.83 -2.43
C ILE A 370 -6.13 18.00 -2.81
N SER A 371 -7.05 17.94 -1.85
CA SER A 371 -8.48 18.12 -2.07
C SER A 371 -8.80 19.47 -2.74
N ASP A 372 -8.10 20.54 -2.35
CA ASP A 372 -8.29 21.88 -2.95
C ASP A 372 -7.87 21.98 -4.42
N PHE A 373 -7.08 21.04 -4.92
CA PHE A 373 -6.68 20.98 -6.33
C PHE A 373 -7.65 20.16 -7.18
N MET A 374 -8.51 19.36 -6.55
CA MET A 374 -9.42 18.48 -7.29
C MET A 374 -10.49 19.30 -8.03
N ILE A 375 -10.72 18.91 -9.27
CA ILE A 375 -11.80 19.42 -10.09
C ILE A 375 -13.01 18.55 -9.77
N VAL A 376 -14.03 19.16 -9.20
CA VAL A 376 -15.31 18.53 -8.93
C VAL A 376 -16.34 19.22 -9.82
N ASP A 377 -17.12 18.44 -10.60
CA ASP A 377 -18.20 18.93 -11.46
C ASP A 377 -19.41 19.40 -10.64
#